data_ec64531fd3771049b30932d8849a70ec
#
_entry.id   ec64531fd3771049b30932d8849a70ec
#
_cell.length_a   1.000
_cell.length_b   1.000
_cell.length_c   1.000
_cell.angle_alpha   90.00
_cell.angle_beta   90.00
_cell.angle_gamma   90.00
#
_symmetry.space_group_name_H-M   'P 1'
#
loop_
_entity.id
_entity.type
_entity.pdbx_description
1 polymer ?
#
loop_
_entity_poly.entity_id
_entity_poly.type
_entity_poly.pdbx_seq_one_letter_code
_entity_poly.pdbx_strand_id
1 'polypeptide(L)'
;MKNNFWTFSDEQKSMFVAQTSERVGLPPQAVEKDWWVTMTLKALFESSCRDFITFKGGTSLSKGWHVIERFSEDIDIAIDKSFWRIAGDNKSQRDRIRKLSRAYIEQRLVAEMQALLEGYGASDFELRAVPAQDSDTDPTLVLLPYRSIYANIEYVESQIRIEFSCRSMKEPRERIEIRPLIAEAYPDVFGELVFPIYAVVPTRTFLEKAFLLHEEFQKENPRVERMTRHLYDLERLMDTDFGKAALADPRMYAEIVRHRSIFNTIRGVDYRTHHPSRIDFIPPEKLAEVWRRDYERMQEYFIYGDSLPYDRLIARMAELRDRFRKVVMEDDFFSES
;
A
#
# COMPACT_ATOMS: atom_id res chain seq x y z
N MET A 1 7.65 -26.10 -9.02
CA MET A 1 8.74 -25.13 -9.12
C MET A 1 10.05 -25.85 -8.84
N LYS A 2 11.03 -25.81 -9.75
CA LYS A 2 12.30 -26.56 -9.56
C LYS A 2 13.17 -26.01 -8.44
N ASN A 3 13.12 -24.72 -8.15
CA ASN A 3 13.90 -24.06 -7.11
C ASN A 3 13.01 -23.10 -6.33
N ASN A 4 12.60 -23.54 -5.15
CA ASN A 4 11.78 -22.75 -4.25
C ASN A 4 12.59 -22.45 -2.99
N PHE A 5 12.66 -21.17 -2.58
CA PHE A 5 13.41 -20.73 -1.41
C PHE A 5 13.07 -21.56 -0.14
N TRP A 6 11.82 -21.93 0.03
CA TRP A 6 11.39 -22.73 1.19
C TRP A 6 11.94 -24.18 1.22
N THR A 7 12.41 -24.71 0.06
CA THR A 7 12.98 -26.06 -0.02
C THR A 7 14.47 -26.13 0.33
N PHE A 8 15.13 -24.98 0.51
CA PHE A 8 16.53 -24.92 0.92
C PHE A 8 16.68 -25.01 2.44
N SER A 9 17.87 -25.44 2.92
CA SER A 9 18.21 -25.42 4.35
C SER A 9 18.28 -23.98 4.88
N ASP A 10 18.15 -23.77 6.19
CA ASP A 10 18.22 -22.45 6.80
C ASP A 10 19.59 -21.76 6.52
N GLU A 11 20.69 -22.53 6.42
CA GLU A 11 22.01 -22.00 6.03
C GLU A 11 22.03 -21.51 4.59
N GLN A 12 21.43 -22.25 3.66
CA GLN A 12 21.33 -21.87 2.25
C GLN A 12 20.43 -20.63 2.08
N LYS A 13 19.28 -20.62 2.76
CA LYS A 13 18.39 -19.45 2.79
C LYS A 13 19.11 -18.22 3.32
N SER A 14 19.86 -18.37 4.43
CA SER A 14 20.63 -17.27 5.03
C SER A 14 21.69 -16.72 4.07
N MET A 15 22.35 -17.58 3.30
CA MET A 15 23.33 -17.18 2.29
C MET A 15 22.66 -16.34 1.17
N PHE A 16 21.54 -16.82 0.60
CA PHE A 16 20.82 -16.08 -0.44
C PHE A 16 20.34 -14.71 0.07
N VAL A 17 19.78 -14.68 1.28
CA VAL A 17 19.28 -13.45 1.90
C VAL A 17 20.42 -12.48 2.18
N ALA A 18 21.53 -12.91 2.78
CA ALA A 18 22.67 -12.05 3.12
C ALA A 18 23.27 -11.39 1.88
N GLN A 19 23.53 -12.16 0.82
CA GLN A 19 24.09 -11.60 -0.41
C GLN A 19 23.11 -10.69 -1.13
N THR A 20 21.79 -11.00 -1.10
CA THR A 20 20.77 -10.10 -1.64
C THR A 20 20.71 -8.81 -0.83
N SER A 21 20.76 -8.89 0.50
CA SER A 21 20.82 -7.76 1.43
C SER A 21 21.95 -6.79 1.09
N GLU A 22 23.16 -7.31 0.87
CA GLU A 22 24.31 -6.50 0.46
C GLU A 22 24.11 -5.80 -0.88
N ARG A 23 23.46 -6.45 -1.84
CA ARG A 23 23.19 -5.88 -3.19
C ARG A 23 22.17 -4.77 -3.18
N VAL A 24 21.10 -4.93 -2.38
CA VAL A 24 19.95 -4.00 -2.39
C VAL A 24 19.99 -2.96 -1.28
N GLY A 25 20.92 -3.09 -0.32
CA GLY A 25 21.05 -2.15 0.82
C GLY A 25 19.94 -2.27 1.86
N LEU A 26 19.19 -3.39 1.89
CA LEU A 26 18.15 -3.66 2.86
C LEU A 26 18.61 -4.63 3.95
N PRO A 27 18.09 -4.54 5.19
CA PRO A 27 18.36 -5.55 6.23
C PRO A 27 17.96 -6.96 5.78
N PRO A 28 18.66 -8.02 6.22
CA PRO A 28 18.32 -9.39 5.87
C PRO A 28 16.86 -9.77 6.17
N GLN A 29 16.32 -9.31 7.29
CA GLN A 29 14.91 -9.52 7.65
C GLN A 29 13.93 -8.92 6.64
N ALA A 30 14.25 -7.76 6.06
CA ALA A 30 13.44 -7.14 5.02
C ALA A 30 13.47 -7.94 3.70
N VAL A 31 14.63 -8.50 3.35
CA VAL A 31 14.78 -9.37 2.17
C VAL A 31 14.01 -10.68 2.34
N GLU A 32 14.09 -11.31 3.53
CA GLU A 32 13.28 -12.49 3.85
C GLU A 32 11.79 -12.17 3.79
N LYS A 33 11.38 -11.04 4.37
CA LYS A 33 9.99 -10.59 4.36
C LYS A 33 9.48 -10.29 2.95
N ASP A 34 10.33 -9.75 2.07
CA ASP A 34 10.01 -9.54 0.66
C ASP A 34 9.62 -10.84 -0.04
N TRP A 35 10.29 -11.95 0.28
CA TRP A 35 9.89 -13.27 -0.22
C TRP A 35 8.46 -13.63 0.23
N TRP A 36 8.18 -13.49 1.53
CA TRP A 36 6.85 -13.77 2.07
C TRP A 36 5.76 -12.87 1.46
N VAL A 37 6.02 -11.57 1.33
CA VAL A 37 5.12 -10.62 0.65
C VAL A 37 4.84 -11.08 -0.78
N THR A 38 5.89 -11.45 -1.52
CA THR A 38 5.77 -11.86 -2.93
C THR A 38 4.94 -13.12 -3.07
N MET A 39 5.20 -14.14 -2.25
CA MET A 39 4.48 -15.41 -2.33
C MET A 39 3.05 -15.29 -1.82
N THR A 40 2.78 -14.39 -0.87
CA THR A 40 1.43 -14.04 -0.45
C THR A 40 0.65 -13.35 -1.57
N LEU A 41 1.27 -12.43 -2.30
CA LEU A 41 0.68 -11.84 -3.50
C LEU A 41 0.40 -12.88 -4.57
N LYS A 42 1.31 -13.84 -4.77
CA LYS A 42 1.09 -14.95 -5.70
C LYS A 42 -0.14 -15.77 -5.31
N ALA A 43 -0.27 -16.15 -4.04
CA ALA A 43 -1.43 -16.89 -3.55
C ALA A 43 -2.73 -16.09 -3.73
N LEU A 44 -2.73 -14.78 -3.45
CA LEU A 44 -3.88 -13.89 -3.67
C LEU A 44 -4.31 -13.89 -5.15
N PHE A 45 -3.37 -13.71 -6.07
CA PHE A 45 -3.66 -13.63 -7.50
C PHE A 45 -3.80 -15.00 -8.19
N GLU A 46 -3.70 -16.10 -7.44
CA GLU A 46 -4.12 -17.44 -7.85
C GLU A 46 -5.41 -17.91 -7.15
N SER A 47 -5.92 -17.14 -6.19
CA SER A 47 -7.16 -17.45 -5.46
C SER A 47 -8.42 -17.30 -6.29
N SER A 48 -9.55 -17.74 -5.74
CA SER A 48 -10.87 -17.66 -6.39
C SER A 48 -11.37 -16.24 -6.62
N CYS A 49 -10.80 -15.22 -5.96
CA CYS A 49 -11.14 -13.81 -6.19
C CYS A 49 -10.15 -13.05 -7.09
N ARG A 50 -9.16 -13.71 -7.70
CA ARG A 50 -8.06 -13.10 -8.47
C ARG A 50 -8.49 -12.06 -9.51
N ASP A 51 -9.59 -12.29 -10.20
CA ASP A 51 -10.07 -11.40 -11.27
C ASP A 51 -10.74 -10.12 -10.74
N PHE A 52 -11.05 -10.12 -9.45
CA PHE A 52 -11.77 -9.06 -8.75
C PHE A 52 -10.92 -8.29 -7.75
N ILE A 53 -9.65 -8.62 -7.61
CA ILE A 53 -8.74 -7.93 -6.69
C ILE A 53 -7.75 -7.06 -7.44
N THR A 54 -7.31 -6.00 -6.76
CA THR A 54 -6.27 -5.08 -7.27
C THR A 54 -5.32 -4.72 -6.13
N PHE A 55 -4.03 -4.89 -6.37
CA PHE A 55 -2.96 -4.50 -5.46
C PHE A 55 -2.79 -2.99 -5.47
N LYS A 56 -2.56 -2.39 -4.29
CA LYS A 56 -2.42 -0.95 -4.15
C LYS A 56 -1.43 -0.58 -3.04
N GLY A 57 -1.39 0.69 -2.68
CA GLY A 57 -0.63 1.18 -1.53
C GLY A 57 0.87 1.34 -1.76
N GLY A 58 1.61 1.47 -0.67
CA GLY A 58 3.06 1.71 -0.70
C GLY A 58 3.85 0.55 -1.30
N THR A 59 3.46 -0.68 -0.96
CA THR A 59 4.14 -1.88 -1.45
C THR A 59 3.94 -2.08 -2.95
N SER A 60 2.80 -1.64 -3.52
CA SER A 60 2.64 -1.65 -4.98
C SER A 60 3.56 -0.63 -5.66
N LEU A 61 3.79 0.55 -5.04
CA LEU A 61 4.70 1.56 -5.59
C LEU A 61 6.17 1.11 -5.59
N SER A 62 6.61 0.44 -4.51
CA SER A 62 8.00 -0.04 -4.41
C SER A 62 8.24 -1.31 -5.23
N LYS A 63 7.40 -2.33 -5.01
CA LYS A 63 7.62 -3.68 -5.55
C LYS A 63 7.07 -3.88 -6.97
N GLY A 64 6.00 -3.17 -7.31
CA GLY A 64 5.33 -3.33 -8.60
C GLY A 64 5.74 -2.28 -9.61
N TRP A 65 5.73 -1.02 -9.20
CA TRP A 65 6.02 0.11 -10.09
C TRP A 65 7.45 0.61 -10.03
N HIS A 66 8.22 0.22 -9.00
CA HIS A 66 9.63 0.63 -8.79
C HIS A 66 9.83 2.16 -8.81
N VAL A 67 8.84 2.90 -8.30
CA VAL A 67 8.85 4.39 -8.29
C VAL A 67 9.24 4.97 -6.93
N ILE A 68 9.39 4.14 -5.91
CA ILE A 68 9.90 4.52 -4.58
C ILE A 68 10.93 3.49 -4.10
N GLU A 69 11.93 3.97 -3.38
CA GLU A 69 13.04 3.18 -2.86
C GLU A 69 13.02 3.17 -1.33
N ARG A 70 11.89 2.80 -0.77
CA ARG A 70 11.71 2.54 0.65
C ARG A 70 11.07 1.18 0.87
N PHE A 71 11.42 0.55 1.97
CA PHE A 71 10.79 -0.69 2.39
C PHE A 71 9.31 -0.47 2.69
N SER A 72 8.48 -1.34 2.18
CA SER A 72 7.05 -1.37 2.43
C SER A 72 6.60 -2.83 2.48
N GLU A 73 5.85 -3.18 3.50
CA GLU A 73 5.62 -4.56 3.91
C GLU A 73 4.15 -4.96 3.98
N ASP A 74 3.25 -3.96 4.04
CA ASP A 74 1.81 -4.19 4.08
C ASP A 74 1.29 -4.51 2.67
N ILE A 75 0.37 -5.46 2.57
CA ILE A 75 -0.32 -5.81 1.32
C ILE A 75 -1.71 -5.19 1.35
N ASP A 76 -1.91 -4.13 0.59
CA ASP A 76 -3.20 -3.47 0.44
C ASP A 76 -3.94 -4.01 -0.78
N ILE A 77 -5.13 -4.57 -0.58
CA ILE A 77 -5.97 -5.16 -1.63
C ILE A 77 -7.32 -4.45 -1.70
N ALA A 78 -7.66 -3.96 -2.89
CA ALA A 78 -9.03 -3.55 -3.20
C ALA A 78 -9.80 -4.75 -3.78
N ILE A 79 -11.00 -5.05 -3.22
CA ILE A 79 -11.91 -6.06 -3.78
C ILE A 79 -13.05 -5.34 -4.48
N ASP A 80 -13.24 -5.64 -5.76
CA ASP A 80 -14.31 -5.08 -6.58
C ASP A 80 -15.69 -5.52 -6.09
N LYS A 81 -16.60 -4.57 -5.95
CA LYS A 81 -18.00 -4.82 -5.59
C LYS A 81 -18.73 -5.77 -6.56
N SER A 82 -18.30 -5.85 -7.82
CA SER A 82 -18.88 -6.76 -8.81
C SER A 82 -18.71 -8.24 -8.45
N PHE A 83 -17.72 -8.58 -7.62
CA PHE A 83 -17.57 -9.93 -7.07
C PHE A 83 -18.84 -10.39 -6.33
N TRP A 84 -19.52 -9.48 -5.65
CA TRP A 84 -20.74 -9.75 -4.90
C TRP A 84 -22.02 -9.68 -5.75
N ARG A 85 -21.92 -9.29 -7.03
CA ARG A 85 -23.06 -9.08 -7.93
C ARG A 85 -24.12 -8.14 -7.36
N ILE A 86 -23.70 -7.14 -6.56
CA ILE A 86 -24.57 -6.11 -5.99
C ILE A 86 -24.42 -4.86 -6.84
N ALA A 87 -25.55 -4.41 -7.42
CA ALA A 87 -25.62 -3.15 -8.14
C ALA A 87 -25.94 -1.99 -7.18
N GLY A 88 -25.39 -0.80 -7.48
CA GLY A 88 -25.65 0.43 -6.73
C GLY A 88 -24.65 0.69 -5.58
N ASP A 89 -24.82 1.86 -4.93
CA ASP A 89 -23.91 2.40 -3.93
C ASP A 89 -24.60 3.07 -2.72
N ASN A 90 -25.91 2.76 -2.49
CA ASN A 90 -26.57 3.28 -1.31
C ASN A 90 -26.01 2.66 0.00
N LYS A 91 -26.27 3.28 1.13
CA LYS A 91 -25.75 2.85 2.42
C LYS A 91 -26.00 1.37 2.72
N SER A 92 -27.22 0.88 2.48
CA SER A 92 -27.58 -0.52 2.73
C SER A 92 -26.79 -1.49 1.87
N GLN A 93 -26.55 -1.14 0.59
CA GLN A 93 -25.75 -1.96 -0.32
C GLN A 93 -24.28 -1.98 0.09
N ARG A 94 -23.70 -0.83 0.48
CA ARG A 94 -22.33 -0.75 1.02
C ARG A 94 -22.15 -1.60 2.27
N ASP A 95 -23.11 -1.54 3.18
CA ASP A 95 -23.09 -2.35 4.42
C ASP A 95 -23.20 -3.85 4.12
N ARG A 96 -24.02 -4.21 3.14
CA ARG A 96 -24.13 -5.60 2.67
C ARG A 96 -22.84 -6.10 2.04
N ILE A 97 -22.21 -5.31 1.15
CA ILE A 97 -20.93 -5.66 0.52
C ILE A 97 -19.86 -5.89 1.59
N ARG A 98 -19.75 -5.00 2.57
CA ARG A 98 -18.78 -5.11 3.66
C ARG A 98 -18.96 -6.40 4.46
N LYS A 99 -20.20 -6.74 4.84
CA LYS A 99 -20.51 -7.99 5.57
C LYS A 99 -20.17 -9.23 4.75
N LEU A 100 -20.49 -9.24 3.46
CA LEU A 100 -20.17 -10.34 2.56
C LEU A 100 -18.66 -10.48 2.34
N SER A 101 -17.95 -9.35 2.17
CA SER A 101 -16.51 -9.32 2.01
C SER A 101 -15.82 -9.91 3.23
N ARG A 102 -16.20 -9.47 4.43
CA ARG A 102 -15.65 -10.01 5.67
C ARG A 102 -15.91 -11.51 5.80
N ALA A 103 -17.16 -11.94 5.63
CA ALA A 103 -17.51 -13.36 5.73
C ALA A 103 -16.74 -14.23 4.72
N TYR A 104 -16.58 -13.74 3.49
CA TYR A 104 -15.78 -14.44 2.48
C TYR A 104 -14.31 -14.55 2.87
N ILE A 105 -13.71 -13.47 3.34
CA ILE A 105 -12.30 -13.45 3.76
C ILE A 105 -12.08 -14.42 4.92
N GLU A 106 -12.90 -14.32 5.97
CA GLU A 106 -12.77 -15.13 7.18
C GLU A 106 -13.05 -16.62 6.95
N GLN A 107 -14.06 -16.95 6.14
CA GLN A 107 -14.56 -18.32 6.02
C GLN A 107 -13.98 -19.10 4.83
N ARG A 108 -13.46 -18.40 3.81
CA ARG A 108 -13.01 -19.01 2.56
C ARG A 108 -11.62 -18.61 2.12
N LEU A 109 -11.36 -17.31 1.96
CA LEU A 109 -10.13 -16.82 1.37
C LEU A 109 -8.90 -17.17 2.22
N VAL A 110 -8.99 -17.04 3.55
CA VAL A 110 -7.90 -17.38 4.48
C VAL A 110 -7.51 -18.86 4.31
N ALA A 111 -8.48 -19.79 4.30
CA ALA A 111 -8.20 -21.21 4.12
C ALA A 111 -7.64 -21.53 2.72
N GLU A 112 -8.14 -20.87 1.69
CA GLU A 112 -7.65 -21.02 0.32
C GLU A 112 -6.19 -20.55 0.18
N MET A 113 -5.87 -19.37 0.74
CA MET A 113 -4.50 -18.85 0.74
C MET A 113 -3.54 -19.71 1.56
N GLN A 114 -3.99 -20.24 2.71
CA GLN A 114 -3.23 -21.18 3.52
C GLN A 114 -2.82 -22.41 2.67
N ALA A 115 -3.80 -23.04 2.01
CA ALA A 115 -3.56 -24.20 1.17
C ALA A 115 -2.63 -23.92 -0.02
N LEU A 116 -2.76 -22.73 -0.65
CA LEU A 116 -1.88 -22.32 -1.76
C LEU A 116 -0.44 -22.13 -1.28
N LEU A 117 -0.22 -21.45 -0.16
CA LEU A 117 1.12 -21.24 0.40
C LEU A 117 1.77 -22.56 0.83
N GLU A 118 1.02 -23.46 1.47
CA GLU A 118 1.47 -24.83 1.78
C GLU A 118 1.82 -25.60 0.51
N GLY A 119 0.99 -25.49 -0.53
CA GLY A 119 1.24 -26.07 -1.85
C GLY A 119 2.50 -25.53 -2.54
N TYR A 120 2.94 -24.31 -2.20
CA TYR A 120 4.24 -23.77 -2.63
C TYR A 120 5.41 -24.25 -1.77
N GLY A 121 5.15 -24.97 -0.67
CA GLY A 121 6.17 -25.50 0.24
C GLY A 121 6.45 -24.60 1.45
N ALA A 122 5.61 -23.61 1.72
CA ALA A 122 5.70 -22.83 2.96
C ALA A 122 5.35 -23.71 4.17
N SER A 123 6.07 -23.53 5.26
CA SER A 123 5.81 -24.14 6.57
C SER A 123 6.01 -23.10 7.68
N ASP A 124 5.63 -23.46 8.89
CA ASP A 124 5.82 -22.66 10.08
C ASP A 124 5.22 -21.24 9.98
N PHE A 125 4.01 -21.14 9.46
CA PHE A 125 3.22 -19.92 9.34
C PHE A 125 1.73 -20.21 9.66
N GLU A 126 0.98 -19.16 9.93
CA GLU A 126 -0.46 -19.22 10.17
C GLU A 126 -1.14 -18.02 9.51
N LEU A 127 -2.21 -18.26 8.79
CA LEU A 127 -3.08 -17.20 8.27
C LEU A 127 -4.31 -17.04 9.14
N ARG A 128 -4.55 -15.84 9.64
CA ARG A 128 -5.74 -15.55 10.47
C ARG A 128 -6.34 -14.19 10.17
N ALA A 129 -7.65 -14.13 10.04
CA ALA A 129 -8.37 -12.87 10.01
C ALA A 129 -8.44 -12.26 11.43
N VAL A 130 -8.24 -10.96 11.53
CA VAL A 130 -8.40 -10.23 12.78
C VAL A 130 -9.89 -9.92 12.98
N PRO A 131 -10.48 -10.25 14.13
CA PRO A 131 -11.86 -9.92 14.42
C PRO A 131 -12.11 -8.42 14.28
N ALA A 132 -13.20 -8.06 13.62
CA ALA A 132 -13.59 -6.67 13.47
C ALA A 132 -13.98 -6.07 14.82
N GLN A 133 -13.55 -4.85 15.10
CA GLN A 133 -13.89 -4.13 16.33
C GLN A 133 -15.37 -3.71 16.35
N ASP A 134 -15.92 -3.39 15.18
CA ASP A 134 -17.31 -2.98 15.01
C ASP A 134 -17.87 -3.43 13.64
N SER A 135 -19.16 -3.16 13.42
CA SER A 135 -19.82 -3.48 12.15
C SER A 135 -19.31 -2.66 10.98
N ASP A 136 -18.67 -1.53 11.23
CA ASP A 136 -18.23 -0.57 10.22
C ASP A 136 -16.75 -0.70 9.85
N THR A 137 -16.03 -1.64 10.49
CA THR A 137 -14.62 -1.89 10.23
C THR A 137 -14.37 -2.25 8.76
N ASP A 138 -13.60 -1.44 8.07
CA ASP A 138 -13.00 -1.65 6.75
C ASP A 138 -11.68 -0.86 6.74
N PRO A 139 -10.55 -1.47 6.40
CA PRO A 139 -10.36 -2.79 5.78
C PRO A 139 -10.51 -3.97 6.75
N THR A 140 -10.78 -5.16 6.18
CA THR A 140 -10.63 -6.43 6.90
C THR A 140 -9.15 -6.78 6.93
N LEU A 141 -8.61 -6.98 8.13
CA LEU A 141 -7.19 -7.31 8.34
C LEU A 141 -6.99 -8.81 8.44
N VAL A 142 -6.03 -9.33 7.67
CA VAL A 142 -5.51 -10.70 7.80
C VAL A 142 -4.03 -10.61 8.16
N LEU A 143 -3.62 -11.40 9.14
CA LEU A 143 -2.24 -11.52 9.59
C LEU A 143 -1.68 -12.87 9.18
N LEU A 144 -0.42 -12.84 8.75
CA LEU A 144 0.38 -14.01 8.41
C LEU A 144 1.69 -13.94 9.21
N PRO A 145 1.70 -14.32 10.50
CA PRO A 145 2.94 -14.57 11.21
C PRO A 145 3.66 -15.78 10.63
N TYR A 146 4.98 -15.70 10.53
CA TYR A 146 5.83 -16.77 10.01
C TYR A 146 7.10 -16.91 10.87
N ARG A 147 7.70 -18.10 10.85
CA ARG A 147 9.00 -18.34 11.47
C ARG A 147 10.10 -17.71 10.59
N SER A 148 10.73 -16.66 11.11
CA SER A 148 11.91 -16.07 10.47
C SER A 148 13.18 -16.88 10.78
N ILE A 149 14.10 -16.93 9.82
CA ILE A 149 15.45 -17.47 10.03
C ILE A 149 16.38 -16.49 10.76
N TYR A 150 15.91 -15.26 10.96
CA TYR A 150 16.62 -14.18 11.67
C TYR A 150 15.91 -13.80 12.96
N ALA A 151 16.66 -13.28 13.92
CA ALA A 151 16.06 -12.65 15.09
C ALA A 151 15.28 -11.40 14.68
N ASN A 152 14.15 -11.19 15.33
CA ASN A 152 13.35 -9.98 15.10
C ASN A 152 14.17 -8.74 15.44
N ILE A 153 14.04 -7.72 14.62
CA ILE A 153 14.53 -6.37 14.89
C ILE A 153 13.36 -5.45 15.17
N GLU A 154 13.60 -4.37 15.91
CA GLU A 154 12.55 -3.47 16.42
C GLU A 154 11.57 -2.96 15.35
N TYR A 155 12.01 -2.92 14.07
CA TYR A 155 11.25 -2.30 12.99
C TYR A 155 10.71 -3.27 11.92
N VAL A 156 11.10 -4.55 11.95
CA VAL A 156 10.66 -5.55 10.98
C VAL A 156 10.12 -6.77 11.74
N GLU A 157 8.81 -6.83 11.87
CA GLU A 157 8.13 -7.98 12.46
C GLU A 157 8.08 -9.16 11.48
N SER A 158 8.22 -10.39 11.99
CA SER A 158 8.05 -11.62 11.19
C SER A 158 6.57 -11.93 10.96
N GLN A 159 5.86 -10.96 10.39
CA GLN A 159 4.44 -11.02 10.12
C GLN A 159 4.09 -10.19 8.87
N ILE A 160 3.31 -10.74 7.96
CA ILE A 160 2.71 -9.99 6.85
C ILE A 160 1.33 -9.50 7.27
N ARG A 161 1.02 -8.25 6.98
CA ARG A 161 -0.31 -7.63 7.15
C ARG A 161 -0.96 -7.52 5.79
N ILE A 162 -2.18 -8.03 5.67
CA ILE A 162 -2.96 -7.95 4.42
C ILE A 162 -4.24 -7.20 4.75
N GLU A 163 -4.44 -6.05 4.12
CA GLU A 163 -5.61 -5.20 4.30
C GLU A 163 -6.53 -5.33 3.09
N PHE A 164 -7.70 -5.90 3.29
CA PHE A 164 -8.71 -6.05 2.26
C PHE A 164 -9.78 -4.97 2.41
N SER A 165 -9.84 -4.03 1.46
CA SER A 165 -10.89 -3.02 1.42
C SER A 165 -11.88 -3.29 0.28
N CYS A 166 -13.15 -3.37 0.63
CA CYS A 166 -14.25 -3.42 -0.33
C CYS A 166 -14.79 -2.03 -0.70
N ARG A 167 -14.27 -0.98 -0.03
CA ARG A 167 -14.61 0.42 -0.27
C ARG A 167 -13.62 1.13 -1.18
N SER A 168 -12.43 0.56 -1.38
CA SER A 168 -11.42 1.16 -2.24
C SER A 168 -11.82 1.06 -3.70
N MET A 169 -11.56 2.14 -4.43
CA MET A 169 -11.66 2.10 -5.89
C MET A 169 -10.49 1.28 -6.45
N LYS A 170 -10.67 0.60 -7.56
CA LYS A 170 -9.65 -0.24 -8.20
C LYS A 170 -9.04 0.36 -9.45
N GLU A 171 -9.66 1.38 -10.02
CA GLU A 171 -9.26 1.95 -11.31
C GLU A 171 -8.71 3.38 -11.15
N PRO A 172 -7.80 3.80 -12.02
CA PRO A 172 -7.16 3.00 -13.07
C PRO A 172 -6.23 1.92 -12.53
N ARG A 173 -6.19 0.74 -13.20
CA ARG A 173 -5.29 -0.36 -12.86
C ARG A 173 -4.61 -0.91 -14.10
N GLU A 174 -3.41 -1.43 -13.93
CA GLU A 174 -2.66 -2.07 -15.01
C GLU A 174 -2.12 -3.42 -14.56
N ARG A 175 -1.79 -4.25 -15.53
CA ARG A 175 -1.13 -5.53 -15.31
C ARG A 175 0.37 -5.30 -15.21
N ILE A 176 0.96 -5.64 -14.07
CA ILE A 176 2.39 -5.53 -13.80
C ILE A 176 2.97 -6.89 -13.43
N GLU A 177 4.27 -7.05 -13.56
CA GLU A 177 4.98 -8.24 -13.15
C GLU A 177 5.57 -8.07 -11.75
N ILE A 178 5.46 -9.10 -10.92
CA ILE A 178 6.03 -9.16 -9.58
C ILE A 178 7.03 -10.30 -9.50
N ARG A 179 8.15 -10.05 -8.83
CA ARG A 179 9.18 -11.03 -8.49
C ARG A 179 9.77 -10.74 -7.12
N PRO A 180 10.31 -11.74 -6.39
CA PRO A 180 11.02 -11.49 -5.14
C PRO A 180 12.41 -10.92 -5.39
N LEU A 181 12.92 -10.10 -4.46
CA LEU A 181 14.28 -9.53 -4.52
C LEU A 181 15.36 -10.63 -4.66
N ILE A 182 15.17 -11.77 -3.99
CA ILE A 182 16.07 -12.91 -4.11
C ILE A 182 16.11 -13.45 -5.55
N ALA A 183 14.98 -13.45 -6.27
CA ALA A 183 14.95 -13.89 -7.67
C ALA A 183 15.64 -12.90 -8.61
N GLU A 184 15.61 -11.62 -8.30
CA GLU A 184 16.38 -10.60 -9.04
C GLU A 184 17.89 -10.77 -8.81
N ALA A 185 18.30 -11.11 -7.59
CA ALA A 185 19.70 -11.33 -7.24
C ALA A 185 20.26 -12.65 -7.81
N TYR A 186 19.41 -13.67 -7.96
CA TYR A 186 19.78 -15.01 -8.42
C TYR A 186 18.88 -15.50 -9.55
N PRO A 187 18.94 -14.86 -10.74
CA PRO A 187 18.05 -15.19 -11.86
C PRO A 187 18.24 -16.62 -12.38
N ASP A 188 19.44 -17.20 -12.27
CA ASP A 188 19.71 -18.58 -12.67
C ASP A 188 19.06 -19.62 -11.74
N VAL A 189 18.79 -19.25 -10.48
CA VAL A 189 18.19 -20.13 -9.48
C VAL A 189 16.68 -19.94 -9.42
N PHE A 190 16.20 -18.69 -9.42
CA PHE A 190 14.81 -18.31 -9.15
C PHE A 190 14.15 -17.55 -10.31
N GLY A 191 14.82 -17.37 -11.47
CA GLY A 191 14.39 -16.50 -12.55
C GLY A 191 13.00 -16.77 -13.14
N GLU A 192 12.49 -18.00 -13.00
CA GLU A 192 11.13 -18.38 -13.44
C GLU A 192 10.03 -17.85 -12.47
N LEU A 193 10.42 -17.32 -11.32
CA LEU A 193 9.49 -16.82 -10.32
C LEU A 193 9.08 -15.36 -10.62
N VAL A 194 8.38 -15.19 -11.73
CA VAL A 194 7.74 -13.94 -12.16
C VAL A 194 6.28 -14.23 -12.45
N PHE A 195 5.39 -13.38 -11.97
CA PHE A 195 3.96 -13.55 -12.21
C PHE A 195 3.25 -12.21 -12.34
N PRO A 196 2.21 -12.13 -13.19
CA PRO A 196 1.46 -10.91 -13.39
C PRO A 196 0.37 -10.72 -12.33
N ILE A 197 0.19 -9.46 -11.92
CA ILE A 197 -0.91 -9.04 -11.06
C ILE A 197 -1.53 -7.74 -11.59
N TYR A 198 -2.73 -7.41 -11.15
CA TYR A 198 -3.31 -6.09 -11.37
C TYR A 198 -2.95 -5.16 -10.20
N ALA A 199 -2.39 -3.99 -10.51
CA ALA A 199 -2.09 -2.96 -9.52
C ALA A 199 -2.71 -1.61 -9.91
N VAL A 200 -3.09 -0.83 -8.91
CA VAL A 200 -3.54 0.56 -9.09
C VAL A 200 -2.39 1.38 -9.67
N VAL A 201 -2.69 2.18 -10.69
CA VAL A 201 -1.70 3.06 -11.33
C VAL A 201 -1.21 4.13 -10.33
N PRO A 202 0.10 4.42 -10.28
CA PRO A 202 0.66 5.39 -9.33
C PRO A 202 0.03 6.78 -9.36
N THR A 203 -0.50 7.21 -10.50
CA THR A 203 -1.25 8.46 -10.70
C THR A 203 -2.32 8.65 -9.64
N ARG A 204 -3.13 7.61 -9.40
CA ARG A 204 -4.17 7.64 -8.39
C ARG A 204 -3.61 7.63 -6.97
N THR A 205 -2.65 6.73 -6.70
CA THR A 205 -2.03 6.61 -5.38
C THR A 205 -1.37 7.92 -4.95
N PHE A 206 -0.83 8.69 -5.89
CA PHE A 206 -0.27 10.03 -5.66
C PHE A 206 -1.32 10.99 -5.10
N LEU A 207 -2.49 11.11 -5.75
CA LEU A 207 -3.58 11.95 -5.26
C LEU A 207 -4.11 11.47 -3.91
N GLU A 208 -4.31 10.16 -3.74
CA GLU A 208 -4.80 9.58 -2.49
C GLU A 208 -3.87 9.88 -1.31
N LYS A 209 -2.54 9.91 -1.51
CA LYS A 209 -1.56 10.28 -0.47
C LYS A 209 -1.64 11.76 -0.09
N ALA A 210 -1.78 12.65 -1.06
CA ALA A 210 -1.96 14.08 -0.80
C ALA A 210 -3.25 14.33 -0.01
N PHE A 211 -4.36 13.69 -0.42
CA PHE A 211 -5.64 13.81 0.29
C PHE A 211 -5.59 13.22 1.70
N LEU A 212 -4.93 12.07 1.87
CA LEU A 212 -4.76 11.46 3.18
C LEU A 212 -4.03 12.39 4.15
N LEU A 213 -2.96 13.02 3.73
CA LEU A 213 -2.22 13.99 4.56
C LEU A 213 -3.06 15.23 4.86
N HIS A 214 -3.76 15.75 3.86
CA HIS A 214 -4.67 16.88 4.04
C HIS A 214 -5.77 16.59 5.06
N GLU A 215 -6.37 15.39 5.01
CA GLU A 215 -7.35 14.92 5.99
C GLU A 215 -6.72 14.74 7.38
N GLU A 216 -5.50 14.20 7.44
CA GLU A 216 -4.82 13.97 8.70
C GLU A 216 -4.56 15.28 9.46
N PHE A 217 -4.16 16.34 8.74
CA PHE A 217 -3.87 17.63 9.35
C PHE A 217 -5.12 18.45 9.75
N GLN A 218 -6.31 18.02 9.33
CA GLN A 218 -7.58 18.59 9.80
C GLN A 218 -8.03 18.00 11.14
N LYS A 219 -7.48 16.86 11.57
CA LYS A 219 -7.85 16.24 12.84
C LYS A 219 -7.33 17.03 14.03
N GLU A 220 -8.03 16.95 15.15
CA GLU A 220 -7.59 17.53 16.41
C GLU A 220 -6.24 16.94 16.88
N ASN A 221 -6.08 15.62 16.73
CA ASN A 221 -4.87 14.88 17.05
C ASN A 221 -4.36 14.12 15.82
N PRO A 222 -3.56 14.77 14.94
CA PRO A 222 -2.98 14.13 13.79
C PRO A 222 -2.01 13.02 14.17
N ARG A 223 -2.02 11.92 13.44
CA ARG A 223 -1.02 10.86 13.60
C ARG A 223 0.34 11.37 13.14
N VAL A 224 1.39 10.84 13.76
CA VAL A 224 2.77 11.18 13.42
C VAL A 224 3.53 9.94 12.97
N GLU A 225 3.43 8.86 13.77
CA GLU A 225 4.23 7.65 13.57
C GLU A 225 4.07 7.08 12.16
N ARG A 226 5.19 6.94 11.47
CA ARG A 226 5.30 6.42 10.09
C ARG A 226 4.49 7.20 9.05
N MET A 227 4.03 8.43 9.36
CA MET A 227 3.24 9.23 8.42
C MET A 227 4.09 9.96 7.40
N THR A 228 5.35 10.25 7.71
CA THR A 228 6.29 10.93 6.80
C THR A 228 6.61 10.11 5.54
N ARG A 229 6.33 8.80 5.55
CA ARG A 229 6.38 7.95 4.35
C ARG A 229 5.52 8.49 3.20
N HIS A 230 4.43 9.19 3.51
CA HIS A 230 3.56 9.77 2.48
C HIS A 230 4.17 11.02 1.85
N LEU A 231 4.92 11.83 2.62
CA LEU A 231 5.69 12.96 2.09
C LEU A 231 6.80 12.49 1.15
N TYR A 232 7.55 11.46 1.56
CA TYR A 232 8.58 10.83 0.74
C TYR A 232 7.98 10.30 -0.57
N ASP A 233 6.89 9.54 -0.50
CA ASP A 233 6.25 8.98 -1.68
C ASP A 233 5.76 10.08 -2.64
N LEU A 234 5.20 11.17 -2.12
CA LEU A 234 4.77 12.33 -2.92
C LEU A 234 5.97 12.99 -3.61
N GLU A 235 7.09 13.15 -2.89
CA GLU A 235 8.31 13.73 -3.45
C GLU A 235 8.85 12.88 -4.60
N ARG A 236 8.95 11.57 -4.40
CA ARG A 236 9.43 10.64 -5.43
C ARG A 236 8.51 10.59 -6.66
N LEU A 237 7.22 10.80 -6.49
CA LEU A 237 6.23 10.73 -7.58
C LEU A 237 6.02 12.05 -8.32
N MET A 238 6.21 13.22 -7.68
CA MET A 238 5.76 14.51 -8.21
C MET A 238 6.37 14.92 -9.54
N ASP A 239 7.57 14.45 -9.86
CA ASP A 239 8.28 14.76 -11.11
C ASP A 239 8.18 13.64 -12.16
N THR A 240 7.61 12.49 -11.79
CA THR A 240 7.33 11.40 -12.74
C THR A 240 6.17 11.76 -13.67
N ASP A 241 6.04 11.01 -14.75
CA ASP A 241 4.88 11.14 -15.63
C ASP A 241 3.57 10.80 -14.92
N PHE A 242 3.60 9.94 -13.89
CA PHE A 242 2.43 9.64 -13.07
C PHE A 242 1.97 10.85 -12.24
N GLY A 243 2.89 11.57 -11.58
CA GLY A 243 2.55 12.78 -10.82
C GLY A 243 2.06 13.90 -11.71
N LYS A 244 2.68 14.09 -12.88
CA LYS A 244 2.25 15.08 -13.88
C LYS A 244 0.87 14.75 -14.44
N ALA A 245 0.63 13.48 -14.81
CA ALA A 245 -0.67 13.02 -15.31
C ALA A 245 -1.78 13.17 -14.26
N ALA A 246 -1.47 12.93 -12.99
CA ALA A 246 -2.41 13.09 -11.87
C ALA A 246 -2.93 14.54 -11.76
N LEU A 247 -2.04 15.53 -11.91
CA LEU A 247 -2.39 16.95 -11.85
C LEU A 247 -3.03 17.47 -13.15
N ALA A 248 -2.89 16.74 -14.24
CA ALA A 248 -3.52 17.05 -15.53
C ALA A 248 -4.92 16.41 -15.70
N ASP A 249 -5.38 15.60 -14.73
CA ASP A 249 -6.69 14.94 -14.77
C ASP A 249 -7.62 15.44 -13.64
N PRO A 250 -8.31 16.57 -13.85
CA PRO A 250 -9.25 17.10 -12.86
C PRO A 250 -10.47 16.17 -12.62
N ARG A 251 -10.82 15.31 -13.59
CA ARG A 251 -11.93 14.36 -13.41
C ARG A 251 -11.57 13.27 -12.42
N MET A 252 -10.40 12.65 -12.56
CA MET A 252 -9.92 11.66 -11.61
C MET A 252 -9.74 12.28 -10.21
N TYR A 253 -9.23 13.50 -10.14
CA TYR A 253 -9.15 14.27 -8.88
C TYR A 253 -10.52 14.37 -8.22
N ALA A 254 -11.53 14.83 -8.96
CA ALA A 254 -12.91 14.99 -8.51
C ALA A 254 -13.51 13.66 -8.03
N GLU A 255 -13.36 12.60 -8.82
CA GLU A 255 -13.86 11.26 -8.49
C GLU A 255 -13.27 10.73 -7.18
N ILE A 256 -11.96 10.91 -6.96
CA ILE A 256 -11.31 10.45 -5.72
C ILE A 256 -11.83 11.24 -4.52
N VAL A 257 -11.95 12.56 -4.61
CA VAL A 257 -12.47 13.38 -3.51
C VAL A 257 -13.93 13.00 -3.19
N ARG A 258 -14.77 12.87 -4.21
CA ARG A 258 -16.17 12.43 -4.04
C ARG A 258 -16.26 11.06 -3.38
N HIS A 259 -15.45 10.11 -3.86
CA HIS A 259 -15.40 8.78 -3.27
C HIS A 259 -15.00 8.84 -1.79
N ARG A 260 -13.95 9.61 -1.44
CA ARG A 260 -13.48 9.75 -0.06
C ARG A 260 -14.53 10.39 0.85
N SER A 261 -15.24 11.41 0.38
CA SER A 261 -16.31 12.06 1.16
C SER A 261 -17.47 11.11 1.50
N ILE A 262 -17.76 10.14 0.61
CA ILE A 262 -18.84 9.16 0.79
C ILE A 262 -18.41 7.97 1.66
N PHE A 263 -17.19 7.48 1.45
CA PHE A 263 -16.75 6.21 2.03
C PHE A 263 -15.86 6.35 3.27
N ASN A 264 -15.08 7.44 3.38
CA ASN A 264 -14.18 7.59 4.54
C ASN A 264 -14.85 8.31 5.71
N THR A 265 -15.71 9.31 5.46
CA THR A 265 -16.47 10.07 6.47
C THR A 265 -15.72 10.29 7.80
N ILE A 266 -14.49 10.83 7.72
CA ILE A 266 -13.62 11.01 8.88
C ILE A 266 -14.14 12.17 9.72
N ARG A 267 -14.33 11.94 11.03
CA ARG A 267 -14.79 12.98 11.96
C ARG A 267 -13.82 14.16 11.98
N GLY A 268 -14.33 15.35 11.81
CA GLY A 268 -13.54 16.61 11.83
C GLY A 268 -12.92 16.99 10.49
N VAL A 269 -13.14 16.22 9.43
CA VAL A 269 -12.64 16.53 8.07
C VAL A 269 -13.74 17.20 7.25
N ASP A 270 -13.42 18.39 6.71
CA ASP A 270 -14.24 19.08 5.71
C ASP A 270 -13.73 18.76 4.30
N TYR A 271 -14.42 17.88 3.58
CA TYR A 271 -14.05 17.48 2.23
C TYR A 271 -14.12 18.59 1.20
N ARG A 272 -14.81 19.72 1.47
CA ARG A 272 -14.81 20.91 0.60
C ARG A 272 -13.44 21.59 0.55
N THR A 273 -12.59 21.34 1.54
CA THR A 273 -11.21 21.84 1.57
C THR A 273 -10.26 21.07 0.67
N HIS A 274 -10.69 19.93 0.10
CA HIS A 274 -9.93 19.21 -0.92
C HIS A 274 -9.90 19.91 -2.27
N HIS A 275 -10.62 21.03 -2.41
CA HIS A 275 -10.49 21.87 -3.61
C HIS A 275 -9.02 22.25 -3.84
N PRO A 276 -8.49 22.18 -5.08
CA PRO A 276 -7.08 22.44 -5.37
C PRO A 276 -6.53 23.74 -4.77
N SER A 277 -7.34 24.82 -4.70
CA SER A 277 -6.93 26.09 -4.12
C SER A 277 -6.77 26.08 -2.59
N ARG A 278 -7.29 25.05 -1.89
CA ARG A 278 -7.33 24.96 -0.43
C ARG A 278 -6.54 23.80 0.13
N ILE A 279 -6.24 22.79 -0.71
CA ILE A 279 -5.53 21.61 -0.24
C ILE A 279 -4.18 21.99 0.38
N ASP A 280 -3.88 21.40 1.53
CA ASP A 280 -2.59 21.52 2.19
C ASP A 280 -2.20 20.21 2.88
N PHE A 281 -1.07 19.66 2.47
CA PHE A 281 -0.52 18.42 2.97
C PHE A 281 0.87 18.62 3.60
N ILE A 282 1.22 19.88 3.91
CA ILE A 282 2.44 20.23 4.63
C ILE A 282 2.16 20.15 6.13
N PRO A 283 3.05 19.49 6.92
CA PRO A 283 2.88 19.42 8.35
C PRO A 283 2.76 20.82 8.98
N PRO A 284 1.73 21.07 9.82
CA PRO A 284 1.63 22.32 10.56
C PRO A 284 2.86 22.59 11.43
N GLU A 285 3.22 23.86 11.62
CA GLU A 285 4.42 24.26 12.38
C GLU A 285 4.53 23.59 13.76
N LYS A 286 3.41 23.48 14.49
CA LYS A 286 3.34 22.79 15.78
C LYS A 286 3.75 21.30 15.75
N LEU A 287 3.73 20.67 14.59
CA LEU A 287 4.08 19.28 14.37
C LEU A 287 5.46 19.11 13.69
N ALA A 288 6.09 20.19 13.23
CA ALA A 288 7.29 20.14 12.40
C ALA A 288 8.40 19.30 13.03
N GLU A 289 8.67 19.49 14.33
CA GLU A 289 9.75 18.79 15.02
C GLU A 289 9.49 17.28 15.18
N VAL A 290 8.26 16.87 15.51
CA VAL A 290 7.93 15.46 15.67
C VAL A 290 7.88 14.73 14.33
N TRP A 291 7.48 15.44 13.26
CA TRP A 291 7.51 14.93 11.88
C TRP A 291 8.94 14.82 11.35
N ARG A 292 9.82 15.77 11.71
CA ARG A 292 11.25 15.68 11.39
C ARG A 292 11.86 14.39 11.96
N ARG A 293 11.63 14.12 13.24
CA ARG A 293 12.14 12.90 13.88
C ARG A 293 11.59 11.62 13.28
N ASP A 294 10.31 11.60 12.94
CA ASP A 294 9.69 10.45 12.24
C ASP A 294 10.35 10.22 10.87
N TYR A 295 10.63 11.31 10.13
CA TYR A 295 11.29 11.21 8.84
C TYR A 295 12.76 10.76 8.94
N GLU A 296 13.52 11.29 9.87
CA GLU A 296 14.92 10.89 10.12
C GLU A 296 15.00 9.41 10.49
N ARG A 297 14.10 8.91 11.35
CA ARG A 297 13.98 7.48 11.62
C ARG A 297 13.63 6.66 10.38
N MET A 298 12.75 7.19 9.53
CA MET A 298 12.41 6.51 8.29
C MET A 298 13.60 6.46 7.32
N GLN A 299 14.41 7.51 7.24
CA GLN A 299 15.65 7.51 6.45
C GLN A 299 16.65 6.48 6.94
N GLU A 300 16.77 6.31 8.25
CA GLU A 300 17.72 5.36 8.87
C GLU A 300 17.31 3.90 8.65
N TYR A 301 16.01 3.58 8.72
CA TYR A 301 15.57 2.17 8.80
C TYR A 301 14.77 1.67 7.60
N PHE A 302 14.19 2.55 6.80
CA PHE A 302 13.24 2.14 5.75
C PHE A 302 13.60 2.61 4.34
N ILE A 303 14.31 3.72 4.19
CA ILE A 303 14.73 4.21 2.87
C ILE A 303 16.09 3.59 2.54
N TYR A 304 16.15 2.88 1.39
CA TYR A 304 17.39 2.27 0.91
C TYR A 304 17.94 2.96 -0.36
N GLY A 305 17.17 3.87 -0.95
CA GLY A 305 17.60 4.73 -2.04
C GLY A 305 17.87 6.17 -1.58
N ASP A 306 17.96 7.08 -2.55
CA ASP A 306 18.18 8.49 -2.29
C ASP A 306 16.99 9.14 -1.58
N SER A 307 17.29 10.02 -0.63
CA SER A 307 16.28 10.82 0.07
C SER A 307 16.80 12.23 0.39
N LEU A 308 15.90 13.20 0.39
CA LEU A 308 16.24 14.57 0.72
C LEU A 308 16.30 14.79 2.24
N PRO A 309 17.15 15.72 2.74
CA PRO A 309 17.00 16.21 4.11
C PRO A 309 15.59 16.78 4.35
N TYR A 310 15.07 16.68 5.57
CA TYR A 310 13.69 17.06 5.90
C TYR A 310 13.28 18.45 5.41
N ASP A 311 14.13 19.49 5.62
CA ASP A 311 13.81 20.85 5.18
C ASP A 311 13.68 20.97 3.66
N ARG A 312 14.48 20.21 2.92
CA ARG A 312 14.40 20.14 1.47
C ARG A 312 13.14 19.40 1.03
N LEU A 313 12.77 18.34 1.73
CA LEU A 313 11.51 17.62 1.49
C LEU A 313 10.31 18.56 1.68
N ILE A 314 10.28 19.35 2.77
CA ILE A 314 9.19 20.30 3.02
C ILE A 314 9.15 21.39 1.94
N ALA A 315 10.30 21.90 1.49
CA ALA A 315 10.35 22.84 0.37
C ALA A 315 9.76 22.24 -0.93
N ARG A 316 10.05 20.95 -1.21
CA ARG A 316 9.45 20.23 -2.35
C ARG A 316 7.94 20.05 -2.18
N MET A 317 7.46 19.82 -0.95
CA MET A 317 6.02 19.74 -0.67
C MET A 317 5.33 21.10 -0.90
N ALA A 318 5.99 22.21 -0.58
CA ALA A 318 5.47 23.56 -0.90
C ALA A 318 5.38 23.77 -2.42
N GLU A 319 6.40 23.40 -3.17
CA GLU A 319 6.36 23.41 -4.65
C GLU A 319 5.23 22.54 -5.20
N LEU A 320 5.06 21.32 -4.67
CA LEU A 320 3.99 20.42 -5.07
C LEU A 320 2.61 21.03 -4.78
N ARG A 321 2.42 21.60 -3.59
CA ARG A 321 1.17 22.30 -3.24
C ARG A 321 0.85 23.42 -4.22
N ASP A 322 1.84 24.17 -4.67
CA ASP A 322 1.64 25.23 -5.66
C ASP A 322 1.29 24.65 -7.05
N ARG A 323 1.75 23.45 -7.38
CA ARG A 323 1.31 22.73 -8.59
C ARG A 323 -0.15 22.28 -8.46
N PHE A 324 -0.58 21.77 -7.29
CA PHE A 324 -1.98 21.44 -7.02
C PHE A 324 -2.88 22.66 -7.21
N ARG A 325 -2.49 23.83 -6.70
CA ARG A 325 -3.27 25.08 -6.81
C ARG A 325 -3.49 25.56 -8.24
N LYS A 326 -2.74 25.03 -9.21
CA LYS A 326 -2.91 25.33 -10.64
C LYS A 326 -3.90 24.41 -11.34
N VAL A 327 -4.36 23.36 -10.66
CA VAL A 327 -5.39 22.45 -11.22
C VAL A 327 -6.70 23.23 -11.31
N VAL A 328 -7.23 23.33 -12.53
CA VAL A 328 -8.51 24.01 -12.77
C VAL A 328 -9.65 23.00 -12.64
N MET A 329 -10.58 23.31 -11.74
CA MET A 329 -11.80 22.50 -11.53
C MET A 329 -13.00 23.27 -12.09
N GLU A 330 -14.01 22.52 -12.52
CA GLU A 330 -15.32 23.09 -12.88
C GLU A 330 -16.02 23.62 -11.60
N ASP A 331 -16.77 24.74 -11.71
CA ASP A 331 -17.33 25.46 -10.55
C ASP A 331 -18.34 24.66 -9.73
N ASP A 332 -18.92 23.59 -10.29
CA ASP A 332 -19.93 22.74 -9.67
C ASP A 332 -19.39 21.47 -8.99
N PHE A 333 -18.06 21.37 -8.86
CA PHE A 333 -17.36 20.23 -8.26
C PHE A 333 -17.96 19.77 -6.90
N PHE A 334 -18.50 20.69 -6.10
CA PHE A 334 -19.11 20.41 -4.79
C PHE A 334 -20.63 20.62 -4.75
N SER A 335 -21.29 20.94 -5.86
CA SER A 335 -22.72 21.29 -5.87
C SER A 335 -23.67 20.06 -5.87
N GLU A 336 -23.15 18.86 -6.10
CA GLU A 336 -23.92 17.59 -6.13
C GLU A 336 -23.68 16.66 -4.93
N SER A 337 -23.37 17.18 -3.75
CA SER A 337 -23.17 16.37 -2.54
C SER A 337 -24.23 16.59 -1.47
#